data_d0c964d9c2f7213f8c2376158723783f
#
_entry.id   d0c964d9c2f7213f8c2376158723783f
#
_cell.length_a   1.000
_cell.length_b   1.000
_cell.length_c   1.000
_cell.angle_alpha   90.00
_cell.angle_beta   90.00
_cell.angle_gamma   90.00
#
_symmetry.space_group_name_H-M   'P 1'
#
loop_
_entity.id
_entity.type
_entity.pdbx_description
1 polymer ?
#
loop_
_entity_poly.entity_id
_entity_poly.type
_entity_poly.pdbx_seq_one_letter_code
_entity_poly.pdbx_strand_id
1 'polypeptide(L)'
;YIKPPKYDSYRTIKMGETLEKELKFAIQQRRINKLKYGGAYSKTYLLPDRSIAQIRADIDVPYKEILPLCVKENGALLTPDSFKYCARIIHYELNNPLFHAHCLRHTHGTILAENGVNPKTVMERLGHKDITTTLQTYTFNTDAMQQTAVDVFENAIQTQ
;
A
#
# COMPACT_ATOMS: atom_id res chain seq x y z
N TYR A 1 -2.38 18.50 4.30
CA TYR A 1 -3.14 18.37 5.54
C TYR A 1 -3.17 16.91 6.00
N ILE A 2 -2.55 16.64 7.16
CA ILE A 2 -2.52 15.29 7.75
C ILE A 2 -3.79 15.09 8.57
N LYS A 3 -4.62 14.14 8.15
CA LYS A 3 -5.83 13.71 8.86
C LYS A 3 -5.61 12.36 9.54
N PRO A 4 -6.33 12.07 10.63
CA PRO A 4 -6.42 10.72 11.15
C PRO A 4 -7.00 9.78 10.09
N PRO A 5 -6.73 8.47 10.19
CA PRO A 5 -7.34 7.51 9.29
C PRO A 5 -8.86 7.56 9.37
N LYS A 6 -9.54 7.31 8.26
CA LYS A 6 -11.01 7.26 8.25
C LYS A 6 -11.51 6.28 9.31
N TYR A 7 -12.54 6.68 10.06
CA TYR A 7 -13.16 5.86 11.10
C TYR A 7 -12.23 5.46 12.24
N ASP A 8 -11.20 6.27 12.53
CA ASP A 8 -10.19 5.98 13.56
C ASP A 8 -9.57 4.58 13.46
N SER A 9 -9.46 4.06 12.24
CA SER A 9 -8.96 2.71 11.96
C SER A 9 -7.44 2.62 12.12
N TYR A 10 -6.93 2.99 13.29
CA TYR A 10 -5.52 2.80 13.66
C TYR A 10 -5.24 1.31 13.80
N ARG A 11 -4.13 0.89 13.22
CA ARG A 11 -3.70 -0.51 13.32
C ARG A 11 -2.21 -0.64 13.16
N THR A 12 -1.68 -1.68 13.77
CA THR A 12 -0.31 -2.15 13.56
C THR A 12 -0.37 -3.47 12.81
N ILE A 13 0.34 -3.56 11.68
CA ILE A 13 0.44 -4.79 10.89
C ILE A 13 1.86 -5.33 10.94
N LYS A 14 2.00 -6.65 11.02
CA LYS A 14 3.31 -7.30 10.92
C LYS A 14 3.85 -7.14 9.50
N MET A 15 5.13 -6.88 9.40
CA MET A 15 5.86 -6.71 8.16
C MET A 15 6.70 -7.96 7.89
N GLY A 16 6.63 -8.48 6.66
CA GLY A 16 7.49 -9.57 6.20
C GLY A 16 8.78 -9.05 5.57
N GLU A 17 9.74 -9.94 5.39
CA GLU A 17 11.08 -9.63 4.86
C GLU A 17 11.04 -8.95 3.48
N THR A 18 10.14 -9.37 2.59
CA THR A 18 9.99 -8.76 1.26
C THR A 18 9.64 -7.27 1.37
N LEU A 19 8.64 -6.95 2.19
CA LEU A 19 8.25 -5.55 2.41
C LEU A 19 9.38 -4.75 3.07
N GLU A 20 10.10 -5.35 4.02
CA GLU A 20 11.24 -4.70 4.67
C GLU A 20 12.35 -4.35 3.66
N LYS A 21 12.68 -5.27 2.74
CA LYS A 21 13.66 -5.02 1.66
C LYS A 21 13.23 -3.86 0.76
N GLU A 22 11.97 -3.85 0.32
CA GLU A 22 11.43 -2.77 -0.52
C GLU A 22 11.44 -1.42 0.20
N LEU A 23 11.10 -1.37 1.48
CA LEU A 23 11.15 -0.15 2.27
C LEU A 23 12.59 0.37 2.45
N LYS A 24 13.54 -0.51 2.73
CA LYS A 24 14.97 -0.16 2.80
C LYS A 24 15.48 0.38 1.46
N PHE A 25 15.11 -0.26 0.36
CA PHE A 25 15.44 0.20 -0.98
C PHE A 25 14.87 1.59 -1.27
N ALA A 26 13.59 1.82 -0.97
CA ALA A 26 12.95 3.13 -1.16
C ALA A 26 13.63 4.25 -0.33
N ILE A 27 14.03 3.95 0.91
CA ILE A 27 14.77 4.88 1.76
C ILE A 27 16.15 5.19 1.16
N GLN A 28 16.85 4.19 0.65
CA GLN A 28 18.14 4.36 0.00
C GLN A 28 18.02 5.20 -1.28
N GLN A 29 17.07 4.89 -2.14
CA GLN A 29 16.81 5.67 -3.37
C GLN A 29 16.50 7.14 -3.05
N ARG A 30 15.69 7.40 -2.03
CA ARG A 30 15.44 8.77 -1.59
C ARG A 30 16.72 9.50 -1.16
N ARG A 31 17.65 8.83 -0.48
CA ARG A 31 18.95 9.42 -0.09
C ARG A 31 19.80 9.75 -1.31
N ILE A 32 19.88 8.83 -2.26
CA ILE A 32 20.61 9.02 -3.54
C ILE A 32 20.00 10.20 -4.30
N ASN A 33 18.70 10.24 -4.44
CA ASN A 33 17.99 11.30 -5.13
C ASN A 33 18.17 12.66 -4.46
N LYS A 34 18.17 12.71 -3.13
CA LYS A 34 18.45 13.95 -2.39
C LYS A 34 19.84 14.49 -2.72
N LEU A 35 20.85 13.62 -2.85
CA LEU A 35 22.20 14.01 -3.26
C LEU A 35 22.22 14.46 -4.74
N LYS A 36 21.55 13.72 -5.62
CA LYS A 36 21.47 14.01 -7.06
C LYS A 36 20.85 15.40 -7.34
N TYR A 37 19.75 15.72 -6.65
CA TYR A 37 19.02 16.98 -6.86
C TYR A 37 19.55 18.13 -6.02
N GLY A 38 20.37 17.87 -4.98
CA GLY A 38 20.97 18.89 -4.11
C GLY A 38 19.94 19.88 -3.57
N GLY A 39 20.20 21.18 -3.72
CA GLY A 39 19.29 22.25 -3.29
C GLY A 39 17.92 22.26 -3.98
N ALA A 40 17.81 21.70 -5.18
CA ALA A 40 16.55 21.60 -5.90
C ALA A 40 15.63 20.46 -5.39
N TYR A 41 16.15 19.59 -4.50
CA TYR A 41 15.33 18.54 -3.90
C TYR A 41 14.21 19.14 -3.05
N SER A 42 12.99 18.59 -3.17
CA SER A 42 11.83 19.01 -2.39
C SER A 42 11.78 18.28 -1.05
N LYS A 43 11.88 19.00 0.04
CA LYS A 43 11.64 18.49 1.40
C LYS A 43 10.19 18.75 1.80
N THR A 44 9.67 17.92 2.68
CA THR A 44 8.30 18.02 3.18
C THR A 44 8.33 18.45 4.65
N TYR A 45 7.56 19.47 4.98
CA TYR A 45 7.48 20.04 6.32
C TYR A 45 6.06 19.99 6.87
N LEU A 46 5.94 19.73 8.16
CA LEU A 46 4.68 19.85 8.90
C LEU A 46 4.58 21.25 9.51
N LEU A 47 3.53 21.97 9.14
CA LEU A 47 3.25 23.30 9.66
C LEU A 47 2.43 23.22 10.98
N PRO A 48 2.37 24.29 11.78
CA PRO A 48 1.64 24.32 13.04
C PRO A 48 0.14 24.01 12.92
N ASP A 49 -0.48 24.38 11.81
CA ASP A 49 -1.88 24.11 11.48
C ASP A 49 -2.11 22.67 10.95
N ARG A 50 -1.09 21.78 11.04
CA ARG A 50 -1.07 20.42 10.49
C ARG A 50 -1.16 20.35 8.97
N SER A 51 -1.01 21.46 8.26
CA SER A 51 -0.83 21.42 6.81
C SER A 51 0.59 20.96 6.45
N ILE A 52 0.77 20.63 5.19
CA ILE A 52 2.06 20.15 4.65
C ILE A 52 2.54 21.17 3.64
N ALA A 53 3.79 21.61 3.80
CA ALA A 53 4.51 22.43 2.83
C ALA A 53 5.62 21.61 2.16
N GLN A 54 5.80 21.82 0.85
CA GLN A 54 6.95 21.32 0.12
C GLN A 54 7.87 22.49 -0.23
N ILE A 55 9.09 22.44 0.27
CA ILE A 55 10.06 23.54 0.18
C ILE A 55 11.36 22.95 -0.34
N ARG A 56 12.08 23.69 -1.16
CA ARG A 56 13.39 23.30 -1.68
C ARG A 56 14.39 23.09 -0.55
N ALA A 57 15.31 22.16 -0.74
CA ALA A 57 16.28 21.78 0.28
C ALA A 57 17.31 22.87 0.61
N ASP A 58 17.49 23.84 -0.29
CA ASP A 58 18.37 25.01 -0.12
C ASP A 58 17.73 26.16 0.67
N ILE A 59 16.45 26.06 1.02
CA ILE A 59 15.73 27.06 1.81
C ILE A 59 15.62 26.54 3.24
N ASP A 60 16.19 27.29 4.19
CA ASP A 60 16.04 26.98 5.61
C ASP A 60 14.73 27.54 6.16
N VAL A 61 14.03 26.72 6.94
CA VAL A 61 12.73 27.06 7.52
C VAL A 61 12.60 26.48 8.93
N PRO A 62 11.90 27.17 9.85
CA PRO A 62 11.78 26.76 11.25
C PRO A 62 10.69 25.68 11.46
N TYR A 63 10.39 24.88 10.46
CA TYR A 63 9.34 23.87 10.53
C TYR A 63 9.91 22.47 10.68
N LYS A 64 9.14 21.57 11.28
CA LYS A 64 9.52 20.16 11.44
C LYS A 64 9.54 19.46 10.09
N GLU A 65 10.72 19.01 9.63
CA GLU A 65 10.85 18.13 8.47
C GLU A 65 10.19 16.79 8.79
N ILE A 66 9.31 16.32 7.90
CA ILE A 66 8.77 14.96 7.90
C ILE A 66 9.34 14.22 6.69
N LEU A 67 9.49 12.90 6.85
CA LEU A 67 10.15 12.06 5.85
C LEU A 67 9.14 11.08 5.23
N PRO A 68 8.34 11.52 4.24
CA PRO A 68 7.45 10.61 3.53
C PRO A 68 8.27 9.52 2.85
N LEU A 69 7.79 8.29 2.90
CA LEU A 69 8.48 7.17 2.28
C LEU A 69 8.31 7.18 0.76
N CYS A 70 7.08 7.39 0.31
CA CYS A 70 6.74 7.39 -1.12
C CYS A 70 6.75 8.82 -1.65
N VAL A 71 7.80 9.16 -2.38
CA VAL A 71 7.99 10.46 -3.03
C VAL A 71 8.44 10.28 -4.48
N LYS A 72 8.31 11.31 -5.28
CA LYS A 72 8.91 11.37 -6.62
C LYS A 72 10.44 11.47 -6.50
N GLU A 73 11.14 11.28 -7.60
CA GLU A 73 12.60 11.33 -7.65
C GLU A 73 13.17 12.67 -7.12
N ASN A 74 12.50 13.78 -7.42
CA ASN A 74 12.87 15.11 -6.95
C ASN A 74 12.40 15.43 -5.51
N GLY A 75 11.87 14.46 -4.77
CA GLY A 75 11.37 14.62 -3.40
C GLY A 75 9.93 15.13 -3.29
N ALA A 76 9.27 15.49 -4.39
CA ALA A 76 7.88 15.91 -4.35
C ALA A 76 6.95 14.76 -3.96
N LEU A 77 5.86 15.07 -3.26
CA LEU A 77 4.86 14.07 -2.86
C LEU A 77 4.18 13.46 -4.08
N LEU A 78 3.85 12.18 -3.97
CA LEU A 78 2.97 11.53 -4.93
C LEU A 78 1.55 12.10 -4.79
N THR A 79 0.94 12.35 -5.93
CA THR A 79 -0.44 12.83 -6.01
C THR A 79 -1.34 11.74 -6.60
N PRO A 80 -2.67 11.86 -6.48
CA PRO A 80 -3.60 10.95 -7.16
C PRO A 80 -3.33 10.83 -8.67
N ASP A 81 -2.86 11.90 -9.31
CA ASP A 81 -2.54 11.88 -10.74
C ASP A 81 -1.30 11.05 -11.06
N SER A 82 -0.36 10.89 -10.12
CA SER A 82 0.76 9.96 -10.26
C SER A 82 0.26 8.52 -10.42
N PHE A 83 -0.75 8.11 -9.65
CA PHE A 83 -1.36 6.79 -9.76
C PHE A 83 -2.19 6.62 -11.02
N LYS A 84 -2.91 7.67 -11.45
CA LYS A 84 -3.63 7.66 -12.73
C LYS A 84 -2.67 7.52 -13.92
N TYR A 85 -1.52 8.19 -13.85
CA TYR A 85 -0.49 8.05 -14.87
C TYR A 85 0.05 6.62 -14.95
N CYS A 86 0.39 6.01 -13.80
CA CYS A 86 0.81 4.60 -13.75
C CYS A 86 -0.28 3.66 -14.28
N ALA A 87 -1.54 3.88 -13.91
CA ALA A 87 -2.65 3.08 -14.42
C ALA A 87 -2.77 3.19 -15.95
N ARG A 88 -2.62 4.40 -16.50
CA ARG A 88 -2.65 4.62 -17.95
C ARG A 88 -1.54 3.85 -18.67
N ILE A 89 -0.31 3.85 -18.15
CA ILE A 89 0.77 3.04 -18.71
C ILE A 89 0.39 1.56 -18.70
N ILE A 90 -0.13 1.04 -17.59
CA ILE A 90 -0.55 -0.36 -17.47
C ILE A 90 -1.68 -0.68 -18.48
N HIS A 91 -2.61 0.24 -18.69
CA HIS A 91 -3.68 0.05 -19.68
C HIS A 91 -3.14 -0.10 -21.10
N TYR A 92 -2.20 0.76 -21.51
CA TYR A 92 -1.73 0.81 -22.89
C TYR A 92 -0.56 -0.12 -23.16
N GLU A 93 0.43 -0.19 -22.25
CA GLU A 93 1.65 -0.97 -22.47
C GLU A 93 1.47 -2.45 -22.09
N LEU A 94 0.65 -2.73 -21.07
CA LEU A 94 0.38 -4.10 -20.60
C LEU A 94 -1.00 -4.62 -20.98
N ASN A 95 -1.73 -3.87 -21.82
CA ASN A 95 -3.08 -4.23 -22.30
C ASN A 95 -4.04 -4.67 -21.17
N ASN A 96 -4.01 -3.98 -20.03
CA ASN A 96 -4.89 -4.25 -18.89
C ASN A 96 -5.77 -3.02 -18.56
N PRO A 97 -6.85 -2.79 -19.33
CA PRO A 97 -7.68 -1.59 -19.20
C PRO A 97 -8.48 -1.52 -17.89
N LEU A 98 -8.61 -2.64 -17.17
CA LEU A 98 -9.35 -2.69 -15.91
C LEU A 98 -8.48 -2.37 -14.69
N PHE A 99 -7.16 -2.23 -14.87
CA PHE A 99 -6.26 -1.94 -13.77
C PHE A 99 -6.52 -0.54 -13.18
N HIS A 100 -6.59 -0.47 -11.87
CA HIS A 100 -6.54 0.75 -11.08
C HIS A 100 -5.82 0.48 -9.74
N ALA A 101 -5.31 1.51 -9.08
CA ALA A 101 -4.46 1.33 -7.88
C ALA A 101 -5.12 0.50 -6.77
N HIS A 102 -6.45 0.53 -6.66
CA HIS A 102 -7.19 -0.27 -5.68
C HIS A 102 -7.19 -1.78 -5.99
N CYS A 103 -6.94 -2.18 -7.24
CA CYS A 103 -6.77 -3.58 -7.60
C CYS A 103 -5.63 -4.25 -6.80
N LEU A 104 -4.55 -3.53 -6.50
CA LEU A 104 -3.46 -4.04 -5.68
C LEU A 104 -3.94 -4.47 -4.28
N ARG A 105 -4.86 -3.71 -3.71
CA ARG A 105 -5.48 -4.04 -2.43
C ARG A 105 -6.41 -5.24 -2.54
N HIS A 106 -7.19 -5.33 -3.61
CA HIS A 106 -8.05 -6.50 -3.88
C HIS A 106 -7.21 -7.75 -4.07
N THR A 107 -6.16 -7.70 -4.91
CA THR A 107 -5.23 -8.81 -5.12
C THR A 107 -4.60 -9.27 -3.80
N HIS A 108 -4.16 -8.35 -2.95
CA HIS A 108 -3.62 -8.70 -1.62
C HIS A 108 -4.64 -9.46 -0.77
N GLY A 109 -5.90 -9.00 -0.74
CA GLY A 109 -7.00 -9.67 -0.04
C GLY A 109 -7.32 -11.04 -0.61
N THR A 110 -7.37 -11.17 -1.94
CA THR A 110 -7.63 -12.44 -2.64
C THR A 110 -6.54 -13.47 -2.37
N ILE A 111 -5.26 -13.09 -2.49
CA ILE A 111 -4.13 -13.98 -2.17
C ILE A 111 -4.22 -14.52 -0.74
N LEU A 112 -4.56 -13.66 0.23
CA LEU A 112 -4.71 -14.11 1.62
C LEU A 112 -5.90 -15.06 1.78
N ALA A 113 -7.01 -14.78 1.11
CA ALA A 113 -8.21 -15.60 1.13
C ALA A 113 -7.97 -16.98 0.51
N GLU A 114 -7.35 -17.04 -0.67
CA GLU A 114 -6.99 -18.29 -1.37
C GLU A 114 -6.04 -19.18 -0.55
N ASN A 115 -5.21 -18.58 0.32
CA ASN A 115 -4.33 -19.30 1.23
C ASN A 115 -4.98 -19.55 2.61
N GLY A 116 -6.30 -19.48 2.73
CA GLY A 116 -7.05 -19.88 3.92
C GLY A 116 -6.86 -18.96 5.13
N VAL A 117 -6.35 -17.73 4.94
CA VAL A 117 -6.18 -16.78 6.06
C VAL A 117 -7.56 -16.37 6.58
N ASN A 118 -7.74 -16.43 7.89
CA ASN A 118 -9.00 -16.08 8.56
C ASN A 118 -9.52 -14.70 8.11
N PRO A 119 -10.80 -14.58 7.70
CA PRO A 119 -11.38 -13.33 7.20
C PRO A 119 -11.21 -12.14 8.13
N LYS A 120 -11.28 -12.35 9.45
CA LYS A 120 -11.07 -11.31 10.44
C LYS A 120 -9.65 -10.76 10.39
N THR A 121 -8.65 -11.65 10.24
CA THR A 121 -7.24 -11.26 10.10
C THR A 121 -7.02 -10.43 8.83
N VAL A 122 -7.65 -10.82 7.72
CA VAL A 122 -7.61 -10.08 6.46
C VAL A 122 -8.27 -8.70 6.62
N MET A 123 -9.43 -8.64 7.28
CA MET A 123 -10.14 -7.39 7.59
C MET A 123 -9.25 -6.42 8.37
N GLU A 124 -8.64 -6.90 9.46
CA GLU A 124 -7.78 -6.09 10.31
C GLU A 124 -6.55 -5.59 9.53
N ARG A 125 -5.90 -6.48 8.78
CA ARG A 125 -4.73 -6.13 7.96
C ARG A 125 -5.06 -5.10 6.88
N LEU A 126 -6.18 -5.25 6.19
CA LEU A 126 -6.66 -4.30 5.20
C LEU A 126 -7.25 -3.03 5.83
N GLY A 127 -7.68 -3.06 7.09
CA GLY A 127 -8.32 -1.94 7.80
C GLY A 127 -9.73 -1.68 7.26
N HIS A 128 -10.47 -2.72 6.96
CA HIS A 128 -11.89 -2.60 6.68
C HIS A 128 -12.65 -2.40 8.00
N LYS A 129 -13.58 -1.45 8.02
CA LYS A 129 -14.41 -1.19 9.20
C LYS A 129 -15.40 -2.34 9.44
N ASP A 130 -15.90 -2.91 8.35
CA ASP A 130 -16.90 -3.98 8.35
C ASP A 130 -16.32 -5.23 7.70
N ILE A 131 -16.58 -6.37 8.32
CA ILE A 131 -16.21 -7.69 7.80
C ILE A 131 -16.88 -7.98 6.47
N THR A 132 -18.08 -7.43 6.23
CA THR A 132 -18.83 -7.58 4.98
C THR A 132 -18.00 -7.19 3.77
N THR A 133 -17.25 -6.10 3.86
CA THR A 133 -16.32 -5.65 2.80
C THR A 133 -15.22 -6.67 2.53
N THR A 134 -14.77 -7.39 3.56
CA THR A 134 -13.76 -8.45 3.42
C THR A 134 -14.40 -9.72 2.86
N LEU A 135 -15.57 -10.09 3.36
CA LEU A 135 -16.31 -11.25 2.88
C LEU A 135 -16.68 -11.15 1.39
N GLN A 136 -16.90 -9.94 0.87
CA GLN A 136 -17.06 -9.74 -0.58
C GLN A 136 -15.83 -10.20 -1.38
N THR A 137 -14.64 -10.15 -0.81
CA THR A 137 -13.41 -10.72 -1.42
C THR A 137 -13.45 -12.24 -1.39
N TYR A 138 -14.03 -12.84 -0.34
CA TYR A 138 -14.21 -14.29 -0.20
C TYR A 138 -15.40 -14.84 -1.03
N THR A 139 -16.31 -14.00 -1.49
CA THR A 139 -17.41 -14.43 -2.39
C THR A 139 -16.92 -14.70 -3.82
N PHE A 140 -15.74 -14.23 -4.19
CA PHE A 140 -15.04 -14.74 -5.37
C PHE A 140 -14.48 -16.11 -5.04
N ASN A 141 -15.34 -17.13 -5.13
CA ASN A 141 -14.95 -18.52 -4.94
C ASN A 141 -14.10 -18.96 -6.14
N THR A 142 -12.78 -18.85 -6.00
CA THR A 142 -11.83 -19.24 -7.05
C THR A 142 -11.74 -20.77 -7.13
N ASP A 143 -11.37 -21.30 -8.30
CA ASP A 143 -11.14 -22.74 -8.45
C ASP A 143 -10.12 -23.27 -7.44
N ALA A 144 -9.10 -22.48 -7.10
CA ALA A 144 -8.10 -22.82 -6.07
C ALA A 144 -8.74 -22.97 -4.68
N MET A 145 -9.69 -22.09 -4.30
CA MET A 145 -10.41 -22.20 -3.03
C MET A 145 -11.32 -23.41 -2.99
N GLN A 146 -11.99 -23.74 -4.10
CA GLN A 146 -12.83 -24.94 -4.20
C GLN A 146 -11.99 -26.22 -4.06
N GLN A 147 -10.84 -26.28 -4.75
CA GLN A 147 -9.95 -27.42 -4.67
C GLN A 147 -9.40 -27.58 -3.24
N THR A 148 -8.95 -26.49 -2.61
CA THR A 148 -8.48 -26.52 -1.22
C THR A 148 -9.56 -27.06 -0.26
N ALA A 149 -10.81 -26.70 -0.45
CA ALA A 149 -11.92 -27.21 0.38
C ALA A 149 -12.11 -28.73 0.23
N VAL A 150 -11.97 -29.26 -1.00
CA VAL A 150 -12.00 -30.70 -1.26
C VAL A 150 -10.82 -31.40 -0.59
N ASP A 151 -9.60 -30.88 -0.78
CA ASP A 151 -8.38 -31.48 -0.23
C ASP A 151 -8.40 -31.52 1.30
N VAL A 152 -8.90 -30.46 1.96
CA VAL A 152 -9.06 -30.41 3.42
C VAL A 152 -10.06 -31.48 3.90
N PHE A 153 -11.20 -31.62 3.19
CA PHE A 153 -12.21 -32.63 3.53
C PHE A 153 -11.66 -34.05 3.35
N GLU A 154 -11.06 -34.35 2.21
CA GLU A 154 -10.49 -35.66 1.92
C GLU A 154 -9.39 -36.04 2.96
N ASN A 155 -8.49 -35.11 3.28
CA ASN A 155 -7.46 -35.35 4.31
C ASN A 155 -8.08 -35.63 5.70
N ALA A 156 -9.16 -34.92 6.06
CA ALA A 156 -9.82 -35.09 7.35
C ALA A 156 -10.49 -36.47 7.49
N ILE A 157 -11.05 -37.04 6.43
CA ILE A 157 -11.69 -38.37 6.45
C ILE A 157 -10.68 -39.51 6.35
N GLN A 158 -9.50 -39.30 5.73
CA GLN A 158 -8.48 -40.32 5.60
C GLN A 158 -7.64 -40.49 6.88
N THR A 159 -7.71 -39.54 7.81
CA THR A 159 -6.92 -39.55 9.06
C THR A 159 -7.71 -40.18 10.22
N GLN A 160 -8.93 -40.69 9.99
CA GLN A 160 -9.74 -41.47 10.92
C GLN A 160 -9.59 -42.97 10.61
#